data_5f2666229f74da52b38b2cef84c53f7a
#
_entry.id   5f2666229f74da52b38b2cef84c53f7a
#
_cell.length_a   1.000
_cell.length_b   1.000
_cell.length_c   1.000
_cell.angle_alpha   90.00
_cell.angle_beta   90.00
_cell.angle_gamma   90.00
#
_symmetry.space_group_name_H-M   'P 1'
#
loop_
_entity.id
_entity.type
_entity.pdbx_description
1 polymer ?
#
loop_
_entity_poly.entity_id
_entity_poly.type
_entity_poly.pdbx_seq_one_letter_code
_entity_poly.pdbx_strand_id
1 'polypeptide(L)'
;MATTSTSKARRAAKGFTLIEVLFSILVLSIGIMALASLVAQMQNGTERSRFLSLASTYASEKLEDLNRYPTWDPHVCVPSGSTAGSLTSDVQNTVGEGPTTPSSGTVACSGSSETVDYFDDVQITNNNGQLCETIGASPSYTTTCHMADGTMSSNTSTTATSQETGTVSFHRRWTIEMDQPITDVKRVTVLISLNNGFLTPTVSYQMSMVRP
;
A
#
# COMPACT_ATOMS: atom_id res chain seq x y z
N MET A 1 -5.58 -60.44 -67.41
CA MET A 1 -5.77 -59.36 -66.38
C MET A 1 -5.50 -59.97 -65.02
N ALA A 2 -4.35 -59.67 -64.42
CA ALA A 2 -3.96 -60.17 -63.13
C ALA A 2 -4.18 -59.07 -62.10
N THR A 3 -5.07 -59.24 -61.13
CA THR A 3 -5.30 -58.31 -60.01
C THR A 3 -4.38 -58.61 -58.88
N THR A 4 -3.39 -57.74 -58.65
CA THR A 4 -2.48 -57.80 -57.51
C THR A 4 -3.20 -57.27 -56.25
N SER A 5 -3.56 -58.16 -55.35
CA SER A 5 -4.10 -57.85 -54.02
C SER A 5 -2.97 -57.39 -53.07
N THR A 6 -2.90 -56.09 -52.74
CA THR A 6 -1.99 -55.56 -51.76
C THR A 6 -2.53 -55.82 -50.36
N SER A 7 -1.96 -56.76 -49.66
CA SER A 7 -2.22 -57.08 -48.26
C SER A 7 -1.68 -55.93 -47.35
N LYS A 8 -2.59 -55.14 -46.80
CA LYS A 8 -2.27 -54.07 -45.83
C LYS A 8 -1.98 -54.71 -44.49
N ALA A 9 -0.70 -54.81 -44.13
CA ALA A 9 -0.25 -55.33 -42.83
C ALA A 9 -0.85 -54.48 -41.71
N ARG A 10 -1.77 -55.02 -40.94
CA ARG A 10 -2.29 -54.43 -39.68
C ARG A 10 -1.14 -54.43 -38.67
N ARG A 11 -0.58 -53.27 -38.36
CA ARG A 11 0.32 -53.09 -37.21
C ARG A 11 -0.44 -53.45 -35.97
N ALA A 12 0.01 -54.52 -35.28
CA ALA A 12 -0.53 -54.88 -33.97
C ALA A 12 -0.26 -53.70 -33.00
N ALA A 13 -1.34 -53.09 -32.48
CA ALA A 13 -1.23 -52.08 -31.44
C ALA A 13 -0.70 -52.78 -30.19
N LYS A 14 0.51 -52.43 -29.79
CA LYS A 14 1.08 -52.89 -28.51
C LYS A 14 0.32 -52.17 -27.39
N GLY A 15 -0.34 -52.95 -26.53
CA GLY A 15 -1.04 -52.42 -25.35
C GLY A 15 0.03 -51.91 -24.30
N PHE A 16 -0.36 -50.90 -23.53
CA PHE A 16 0.47 -50.40 -22.43
C PHE A 16 0.62 -51.45 -21.34
N THR A 17 1.82 -51.54 -20.79
CA THR A 17 2.07 -52.39 -19.62
C THR A 17 1.60 -51.68 -18.33
N LEU A 18 1.19 -52.42 -17.32
CA LEU A 18 0.73 -51.90 -16.03
C LEU A 18 1.85 -51.04 -15.38
N ILE A 19 3.10 -51.41 -15.54
CA ILE A 19 4.25 -50.67 -14.99
C ILE A 19 4.44 -49.32 -15.69
N GLU A 20 4.17 -49.23 -16.98
CA GLU A 20 4.30 -47.99 -17.74
C GLU A 20 3.21 -46.97 -17.32
N VAL A 21 2.01 -47.44 -17.02
CA VAL A 21 0.92 -46.59 -16.49
C VAL A 21 1.29 -46.08 -15.10
N LEU A 22 1.82 -46.93 -14.21
CA LEU A 22 2.27 -46.53 -12.86
C LEU A 22 3.36 -45.46 -12.94
N PHE A 23 4.36 -45.66 -13.80
CA PHE A 23 5.45 -44.69 -13.99
C PHE A 23 4.93 -43.36 -14.55
N SER A 24 3.99 -43.40 -15.49
CA SER A 24 3.40 -42.21 -16.08
C SER A 24 2.62 -41.39 -15.06
N ILE A 25 1.83 -42.06 -14.18
CA ILE A 25 1.09 -41.39 -13.11
C ILE A 25 2.06 -40.76 -12.09
N LEU A 26 3.15 -41.45 -11.75
CA LEU A 26 4.16 -40.92 -10.83
C LEU A 26 4.82 -39.66 -11.38
N VAL A 27 5.27 -39.66 -12.62
CA VAL A 27 5.87 -38.49 -13.27
C VAL A 27 4.86 -37.35 -13.41
N LEU A 28 3.62 -37.67 -13.77
CA LEU A 28 2.55 -36.69 -13.87
C LEU A 28 2.25 -36.01 -12.54
N SER A 29 2.21 -36.78 -11.44
CA SER A 29 1.94 -36.25 -10.10
C SER A 29 3.01 -35.25 -9.64
N ILE A 30 4.28 -35.55 -9.90
CA ILE A 30 5.40 -34.64 -9.61
C ILE A 30 5.28 -33.35 -10.45
N GLY A 31 4.94 -33.49 -11.72
CA GLY A 31 4.73 -32.35 -12.63
C GLY A 31 3.61 -31.42 -12.16
N ILE A 32 2.47 -31.99 -11.73
CA ILE A 32 1.34 -31.22 -11.22
C ILE A 32 1.71 -30.50 -9.92
N MET A 33 2.43 -31.13 -8.99
CA MET A 33 2.91 -30.47 -7.76
C MET A 33 3.82 -29.29 -8.05
N ALA A 34 4.74 -29.43 -9.01
CA ALA A 34 5.65 -28.35 -9.41
C ALA A 34 4.86 -27.16 -10.01
N LEU A 35 3.89 -27.43 -10.88
CA LEU A 35 3.02 -26.40 -11.46
C LEU A 35 2.17 -25.69 -10.41
N ALA A 36 1.60 -26.43 -9.46
CA ALA A 36 0.79 -25.84 -8.39
C ALA A 36 1.61 -24.88 -7.51
N SER A 37 2.84 -25.25 -7.18
CA SER A 37 3.76 -24.39 -6.44
C SER A 37 4.12 -23.10 -7.21
N LEU A 38 4.34 -23.20 -8.51
CA LEU A 38 4.64 -22.05 -9.36
C LEU A 38 3.44 -21.09 -9.44
N VAL A 39 2.23 -21.62 -9.62
CA VAL A 39 0.99 -20.82 -9.67
C VAL A 39 0.78 -20.07 -8.35
N ALA A 40 0.98 -20.73 -7.21
CA ALA A 40 0.88 -20.08 -5.90
C ALA A 40 1.88 -18.93 -5.73
N GLN A 41 3.12 -19.09 -6.18
CA GLN A 41 4.12 -18.01 -6.15
C GLN A 41 3.74 -16.84 -7.06
N MET A 42 3.20 -17.12 -8.25
CA MET A 42 2.74 -16.06 -9.17
C MET A 42 1.57 -15.27 -8.59
N GLN A 43 0.62 -15.93 -7.93
CA GLN A 43 -0.51 -15.25 -7.28
C GLN A 43 -0.02 -14.31 -6.17
N ASN A 44 0.85 -14.78 -5.27
CA ASN A 44 1.45 -13.94 -4.22
C ASN A 44 2.22 -12.75 -4.80
N GLY A 45 2.94 -12.94 -5.89
CA GLY A 45 3.66 -11.87 -6.58
C GLY A 45 2.73 -10.81 -7.17
N THR A 46 1.61 -11.24 -7.75
CA THR A 46 0.61 -10.35 -8.36
C THR A 46 -0.11 -9.52 -7.28
N GLU A 47 -0.54 -10.14 -6.19
CA GLU A 47 -1.17 -9.44 -5.07
C GLU A 47 -0.22 -8.41 -4.44
N ARG A 48 1.03 -8.80 -4.21
CA ARG A 48 2.05 -7.88 -3.69
C ARG A 48 2.27 -6.68 -4.61
N SER A 49 2.35 -6.89 -5.93
CA SER A 49 2.50 -5.81 -6.90
C SER A 49 1.31 -4.85 -6.87
N ARG A 50 0.09 -5.38 -6.75
CA ARG A 50 -1.12 -4.58 -6.60
C ARG A 50 -1.08 -3.70 -5.34
N PHE A 51 -0.71 -4.26 -4.19
CA PHE A 51 -0.62 -3.50 -2.94
C PHE A 51 0.51 -2.48 -2.96
N LEU A 52 1.64 -2.76 -3.61
CA LEU A 52 2.71 -1.77 -3.80
C LEU A 52 2.26 -0.60 -4.68
N SER A 53 1.47 -0.87 -5.73
CA SER A 53 0.90 0.18 -6.57
C SER A 53 -0.06 1.07 -5.78
N LEU A 54 -0.94 0.49 -4.96
CA LEU A 54 -1.84 1.25 -4.09
C LEU A 54 -1.05 2.07 -3.05
N ALA A 55 -0.05 1.47 -2.41
CA ALA A 55 0.81 2.16 -1.45
C ALA A 55 1.53 3.35 -2.08
N SER A 56 2.02 3.21 -3.32
CA SER A 56 2.65 4.34 -4.03
C SER A 56 1.66 5.48 -4.32
N THR A 57 0.42 5.16 -4.66
CA THR A 57 -0.64 6.15 -4.89
C THR A 57 -0.95 6.92 -3.61
N TYR A 58 -1.17 6.22 -2.49
CA TYR A 58 -1.45 6.86 -1.19
C TYR A 58 -0.25 7.63 -0.62
N ALA A 59 0.99 7.22 -0.94
CA ALA A 59 2.17 8.01 -0.59
C ALA A 59 2.21 9.33 -1.35
N SER A 60 1.93 9.29 -2.66
CA SER A 60 1.89 10.49 -3.50
C SER A 60 0.79 11.44 -3.08
N GLU A 61 -0.40 10.91 -2.78
CA GLU A 61 -1.54 11.69 -2.29
C GLU A 61 -1.20 12.43 -0.98
N LYS A 62 -0.61 11.71 0.00
CA LYS A 62 -0.21 12.34 1.26
C LYS A 62 0.87 13.39 1.09
N LEU A 63 1.85 13.14 0.22
CA LEU A 63 2.87 14.14 -0.09
C LEU A 63 2.27 15.38 -0.77
N GLU A 64 1.33 15.20 -1.68
CA GLU A 64 0.63 16.32 -2.32
C GLU A 64 -0.21 17.11 -1.32
N ASP A 65 -0.91 16.42 -0.41
CA ASP A 65 -1.67 17.04 0.67
C ASP A 65 -0.75 17.88 1.57
N LEU A 66 0.36 17.30 2.05
CA LEU A 66 1.34 18.03 2.85
C LEU A 66 1.99 19.19 2.08
N ASN A 67 2.09 19.10 0.75
CA ASN A 67 2.63 20.18 -0.07
C ASN A 67 1.69 21.37 -0.25
N ARG A 68 0.39 21.19 -0.02
CA ARG A 68 -0.61 22.28 -0.09
C ARG A 68 -0.53 23.23 1.10
N TYR A 69 -0.04 22.78 2.24
CA TYR A 69 0.09 23.61 3.42
C TYR A 69 1.18 24.68 3.23
N PRO A 70 0.94 25.92 3.66
CA PRO A 70 1.98 26.94 3.68
C PRO A 70 3.10 26.55 4.67
N THR A 71 4.29 27.09 4.48
CA THR A 71 5.50 26.72 5.27
C THR A 71 5.37 26.95 6.77
N TRP A 72 4.51 27.86 7.18
CA TRP A 72 4.25 28.21 8.58
C TRP A 72 3.12 27.40 9.23
N ASP A 73 2.42 26.58 8.46
CA ASP A 73 1.31 25.76 8.96
C ASP A 73 1.82 24.71 9.94
N PRO A 74 1.12 24.47 11.08
CA PRO A 74 1.50 23.48 12.09
C PRO A 74 1.78 22.08 11.53
N HIS A 75 1.06 21.66 10.48
CA HIS A 75 1.22 20.34 9.88
C HIS A 75 2.57 20.13 9.20
N VAL A 76 3.24 21.21 8.79
CA VAL A 76 4.50 21.16 8.04
C VAL A 76 5.60 22.05 8.61
N CYS A 77 5.28 22.78 9.67
CA CYS A 77 6.25 23.67 10.32
C CYS A 77 7.14 22.87 11.27
N VAL A 78 8.45 22.98 11.06
CA VAL A 78 9.47 22.36 11.88
C VAL A 78 10.60 23.37 12.11
N PRO A 79 11.09 23.55 13.35
CA PRO A 79 12.24 24.41 13.62
C PRO A 79 13.50 23.97 12.88
N SER A 80 14.38 24.94 12.56
CA SER A 80 15.66 24.67 11.90
C SER A 80 16.46 23.59 12.60
N GLY A 81 16.99 22.63 11.84
CA GLY A 81 17.76 21.49 12.34
C GLY A 81 16.96 20.45 13.12
N SER A 82 15.63 20.55 13.11
CA SER A 82 14.74 19.63 13.84
C SER A 82 13.99 18.70 12.89
N THR A 83 13.41 17.66 13.49
CA THR A 83 12.57 16.68 12.80
C THR A 83 11.24 16.56 13.54
N ALA A 84 10.14 16.54 12.81
CA ALA A 84 8.82 16.23 13.33
C ALA A 84 8.33 14.89 12.75
N GLY A 85 7.56 14.14 13.56
CA GLY A 85 7.07 12.82 13.19
C GLY A 85 8.12 11.71 13.28
N SER A 86 7.73 10.50 12.92
CA SER A 86 8.59 9.30 12.93
C SER A 86 8.09 8.29 11.90
N LEU A 87 9.02 7.59 11.25
CA LEU A 87 8.67 6.48 10.35
C LEU A 87 8.54 5.14 11.09
N THR A 88 9.00 5.07 12.36
CA THR A 88 9.05 3.82 13.13
C THR A 88 7.99 3.73 14.23
N SER A 89 7.42 4.86 14.63
CA SER A 89 6.41 4.95 15.69
C SER A 89 5.35 5.99 15.35
N ASP A 90 4.16 5.82 15.90
CA ASP A 90 3.10 6.81 15.82
C ASP A 90 3.45 7.98 16.76
N VAL A 91 3.56 9.15 16.18
CA VAL A 91 3.93 10.37 16.88
C VAL A 91 2.87 11.43 16.68
N GLN A 92 2.45 12.00 17.78
CA GLN A 92 1.56 13.15 17.84
C GLN A 92 2.32 14.27 18.55
N ASN A 93 2.44 15.41 17.91
CA ASN A 93 3.09 16.58 18.49
C ASN A 93 2.09 17.72 18.68
N THR A 94 2.11 18.36 19.83
CA THR A 94 1.45 19.64 19.98
C THR A 94 2.42 20.71 19.46
N VAL A 95 2.09 21.28 18.31
CA VAL A 95 2.83 22.41 17.77
C VAL A 95 2.30 23.66 18.44
N GLY A 96 3.05 24.17 19.41
CA GLY A 96 2.69 25.38 20.14
C GLY A 96 3.08 26.65 19.42
N GLU A 97 2.60 27.78 19.89
CA GLU A 97 3.07 29.09 19.47
C GLU A 97 4.60 29.16 19.59
N GLY A 98 5.27 29.17 18.46
CA GLY A 98 6.69 29.51 18.42
C GLY A 98 6.87 30.95 18.91
N PRO A 99 8.07 31.36 19.34
CA PRO A 99 8.32 32.71 19.74
C PRO A 99 7.87 33.68 18.63
N THR A 100 6.99 34.61 18.98
CA THR A 100 6.38 35.59 18.06
C THR A 100 7.38 36.57 17.46
N THR A 101 8.63 36.48 17.83
CA THR A 101 9.72 37.28 17.27
C THR A 101 10.72 36.37 16.58
N PRO A 102 10.87 36.51 15.25
CA PRO A 102 11.92 35.79 14.55
C PRO A 102 13.28 36.36 14.99
N SER A 103 13.94 35.70 15.92
CA SER A 103 15.33 35.96 16.09
C SER A 103 16.07 35.25 14.99
N SER A 104 16.47 36.04 14.01
CA SER A 104 17.49 35.69 13.03
C SER A 104 17.29 34.32 12.34
N GLY A 105 16.40 34.25 11.35
CA GLY A 105 16.36 33.15 10.37
C GLY A 105 15.53 31.92 10.75
N THR A 106 14.90 31.87 11.89
CA THR A 106 14.01 30.78 12.29
C THR A 106 12.58 31.10 11.85
N VAL A 107 12.00 30.25 11.02
CA VAL A 107 10.57 30.32 10.73
C VAL A 107 9.84 29.89 12.02
N ALA A 108 9.24 30.85 12.72
CA ALA A 108 8.36 30.54 13.84
C ALA A 108 7.09 29.91 13.24
N CYS A 109 6.65 28.78 13.79
CA CYS A 109 5.34 28.24 13.49
C CYS A 109 4.30 29.21 14.04
N SER A 110 3.67 29.99 13.16
CA SER A 110 2.70 30.99 13.51
C SER A 110 1.32 30.35 13.53
N GLY A 111 0.68 30.29 14.68
CA GLY A 111 -0.67 29.79 14.84
C GLY A 111 -1.03 29.47 16.28
N SER A 112 -2.30 29.22 16.54
CA SER A 112 -2.78 28.65 17.80
C SER A 112 -2.15 27.27 18.01
N SER A 113 -1.91 26.90 19.26
CA SER A 113 -1.45 25.55 19.62
C SER A 113 -2.38 24.50 19.03
N GLU A 114 -1.85 23.65 18.17
CA GLU A 114 -2.58 22.59 17.49
C GLU A 114 -1.85 21.27 17.68
N THR A 115 -2.63 20.20 17.86
CA THR A 115 -2.08 18.86 17.93
C THR A 115 -2.10 18.25 16.54
N VAL A 116 -0.92 17.89 16.05
CA VAL A 116 -0.70 17.32 14.72
C VAL A 116 -0.32 15.86 14.85
N ASP A 117 -1.08 15.01 14.18
CA ASP A 117 -0.75 13.60 14.01
C ASP A 117 0.21 13.43 12.83
N TYR A 118 1.30 12.69 13.03
CA TYR A 118 2.25 12.32 11.98
C TYR A 118 2.06 10.87 11.50
N PHE A 119 0.84 10.38 11.64
CA PHE A 119 0.40 9.08 11.18
C PHE A 119 -1.10 9.12 10.88
N ASP A 120 -1.54 8.25 10.00
CA ASP A 120 -2.95 7.96 9.76
C ASP A 120 -3.12 6.56 9.17
N ASP A 121 -4.37 6.10 9.13
CA ASP A 121 -4.75 4.84 8.52
C ASP A 121 -5.59 5.08 7.28
N VAL A 122 -5.32 4.34 6.20
CA VAL A 122 -6.14 4.27 5.00
C VAL A 122 -6.77 2.90 4.94
N GLN A 123 -8.08 2.84 5.05
CA GLN A 123 -8.84 1.59 4.97
C GLN A 123 -9.68 1.56 3.71
N ILE A 124 -9.56 0.49 2.96
CA ILE A 124 -10.36 0.25 1.76
C ILE A 124 -11.31 -0.89 2.06
N THR A 125 -12.60 -0.61 2.01
CA THR A 125 -13.66 -1.59 2.28
C THR A 125 -14.54 -1.71 1.04
N ASN A 126 -14.84 -2.94 0.64
CA ASN A 126 -15.85 -3.21 -0.37
C ASN A 126 -17.16 -3.54 0.36
N ASN A 127 -18.05 -2.57 0.43
CA ASN A 127 -19.36 -2.72 1.06
C ASN A 127 -20.44 -2.79 -0.02
N ASN A 128 -20.98 -3.99 -0.27
CA ASN A 128 -22.06 -4.24 -1.23
C ASN A 128 -21.82 -3.66 -2.65
N GLY A 129 -20.57 -3.76 -3.14
CA GLY A 129 -20.19 -3.21 -4.45
C GLY A 129 -19.83 -1.73 -4.45
N GLN A 130 -19.85 -1.08 -3.29
CA GLN A 130 -19.31 0.26 -3.09
C GLN A 130 -17.86 0.16 -2.61
N LEU A 131 -16.97 0.88 -3.25
CA LEU A 131 -15.61 1.04 -2.77
C LEU A 131 -15.57 2.23 -1.81
N CYS A 132 -15.37 1.96 -0.52
CA CYS A 132 -15.23 2.98 0.50
C CYS A 132 -13.79 3.08 0.97
N GLU A 133 -13.29 4.30 1.05
CA GLU A 133 -11.99 4.64 1.59
C GLU A 133 -12.19 5.42 2.89
N THR A 134 -11.53 4.98 3.96
CA THR A 134 -11.54 5.68 5.25
C THR A 134 -10.12 6.13 5.57
N ILE A 135 -9.94 7.43 5.75
CA ILE A 135 -8.65 8.05 6.07
C ILE A 135 -8.77 8.79 7.40
N GLY A 136 -7.79 8.64 8.25
CA GLY A 136 -7.70 9.42 9.48
C GLY A 136 -6.96 8.71 10.60
N ALA A 137 -6.88 9.43 11.72
CA ALA A 137 -6.42 8.92 13.00
C ALA A 137 -7.42 9.31 14.11
N SER A 138 -7.42 8.55 15.21
CA SER A 138 -8.29 8.90 16.36
C SER A 138 -8.02 10.35 16.82
N PRO A 139 -9.03 11.20 17.03
CA PRO A 139 -10.47 10.87 17.08
C PRO A 139 -11.25 11.17 15.78
N SER A 140 -10.61 11.42 14.65
CA SER A 140 -11.31 11.85 13.44
C SER A 140 -10.98 10.97 12.23
N TYR A 141 -12.00 10.34 11.65
CA TYR A 141 -11.89 9.53 10.44
C TYR A 141 -12.86 10.06 9.39
N THR A 142 -12.40 10.20 8.16
CA THR A 142 -13.23 10.57 7.02
C THR A 142 -13.38 9.37 6.09
N THR A 143 -14.62 8.93 5.88
CA THR A 143 -14.96 7.84 4.97
C THR A 143 -15.57 8.42 3.71
N THR A 144 -14.98 8.13 2.55
CA THR A 144 -15.49 8.48 1.23
C THR A 144 -15.85 7.22 0.49
N CYS A 145 -17.10 7.09 0.07
CA CYS A 145 -17.58 5.94 -0.70
C CYS A 145 -17.86 6.35 -2.14
N HIS A 146 -17.36 5.55 -3.09
CA HIS A 146 -17.63 5.66 -4.51
C HIS A 146 -18.75 4.70 -4.88
N MET A 147 -19.85 5.25 -5.38
CA MET A 147 -21.00 4.46 -5.80
C MET A 147 -20.87 4.02 -7.25
N ALA A 148 -21.57 2.95 -7.63
CA ALA A 148 -21.54 2.42 -9.00
C ALA A 148 -22.09 3.38 -10.07
N ASP A 149 -22.88 4.38 -9.65
CA ASP A 149 -23.43 5.45 -10.50
C ASP A 149 -22.46 6.64 -10.70
N GLY A 150 -21.26 6.57 -10.12
CA GLY A 150 -20.25 7.62 -10.18
C GLY A 150 -20.42 8.72 -9.13
N THR A 151 -21.43 8.63 -8.26
CA THR A 151 -21.58 9.57 -7.15
C THR A 151 -20.63 9.26 -6.01
N MET A 152 -20.24 10.29 -5.25
CA MET A 152 -19.41 10.16 -4.05
C MET A 152 -20.20 10.60 -2.83
N SER A 153 -20.08 9.84 -1.76
CA SER A 153 -20.60 10.19 -0.44
C SER A 153 -19.44 10.26 0.55
N SER A 154 -19.37 11.36 1.31
CA SER A 154 -18.32 11.51 2.34
C SER A 154 -18.97 11.74 3.70
N ASN A 155 -18.45 11.07 4.71
CA ASN A 155 -18.90 11.18 6.11
C ASN A 155 -17.70 11.19 7.04
N THR A 156 -17.71 12.07 8.04
CA THR A 156 -16.69 12.13 9.08
C THR A 156 -17.24 11.50 10.36
N SER A 157 -16.47 10.59 10.94
CA SER A 157 -16.81 9.82 12.13
C SER A 157 -15.69 9.88 13.17
N THR A 158 -16.04 9.76 14.43
CA THR A 158 -15.07 9.58 15.53
C THR A 158 -14.66 8.12 15.74
N THR A 159 -15.25 7.20 15.00
CA THR A 159 -14.99 5.78 15.10
C THR A 159 -14.41 5.28 13.79
N ALA A 160 -13.26 4.60 13.85
CA ALA A 160 -12.76 3.86 12.69
C ALA A 160 -13.80 2.84 12.24
N THR A 161 -13.98 2.71 10.94
CA THR A 161 -14.82 1.64 10.40
C THR A 161 -14.24 0.31 10.86
N SER A 162 -15.02 -0.51 11.55
CA SER A 162 -14.59 -1.83 11.99
C SER A 162 -14.09 -2.63 10.78
N GLN A 163 -12.97 -3.34 10.95
CA GLN A 163 -12.44 -4.22 9.90
C GLN A 163 -13.49 -5.30 9.57
N GLU A 164 -14.25 -5.05 8.51
CA GLU A 164 -15.11 -6.06 7.93
C GLU A 164 -14.26 -7.03 7.09
N THR A 165 -14.77 -8.23 6.88
CA THR A 165 -14.12 -9.25 6.05
C THR A 165 -13.90 -8.68 4.64
N GLY A 166 -12.65 -8.53 4.22
CA GLY A 166 -12.29 -7.93 2.94
C GLY A 166 -11.74 -6.50 3.01
N THR A 167 -11.61 -5.94 4.21
CA THR A 167 -10.96 -4.63 4.39
C THR A 167 -9.45 -4.75 4.23
N VAL A 168 -8.89 -3.88 3.40
CA VAL A 168 -7.44 -3.69 3.27
C VAL A 168 -7.08 -2.40 4.01
N SER A 169 -6.19 -2.50 4.98
CA SER A 169 -5.74 -1.36 5.79
C SER A 169 -4.27 -1.08 5.56
N PHE A 170 -3.96 0.17 5.22
CA PHE A 170 -2.61 0.69 5.16
C PHE A 170 -2.40 1.66 6.31
N HIS A 171 -1.26 1.56 6.96
CA HIS A 171 -0.81 2.50 7.96
C HIS A 171 0.24 3.42 7.35
N ARG A 172 0.00 4.75 7.43
CA ARG A 172 0.91 5.77 6.91
C ARG A 172 1.58 6.48 8.08
N ARG A 173 2.88 6.71 7.96
CA ARG A 173 3.68 7.56 8.85
C ARG A 173 4.48 8.53 8.03
N TRP A 174 4.71 9.72 8.57
CA TRP A 174 5.59 10.67 7.89
C TRP A 174 6.49 11.41 8.84
N THR A 175 7.59 11.89 8.26
CA THR A 175 8.52 12.77 8.93
C THR A 175 8.76 14.01 8.10
N ILE A 176 8.99 15.12 8.77
CA ILE A 176 9.37 16.39 8.19
C ILE A 176 10.68 16.78 8.82
N GLU A 177 11.73 16.89 8.01
CA GLU A 177 13.08 17.23 8.43
C GLU A 177 13.44 18.59 7.85
N MET A 178 13.77 19.54 8.69
CA MET A 178 14.26 20.86 8.27
C MET A 178 15.75 20.81 7.99
N ASP A 179 16.21 21.66 7.04
CA ASP A 179 17.60 21.76 6.57
C ASP A 179 18.14 20.46 5.92
N GLN A 180 17.27 19.74 5.24
CA GLN A 180 17.59 18.54 4.48
C GLN A 180 17.04 18.59 3.06
N PRO A 181 17.82 18.31 2.01
CA PRO A 181 19.28 18.01 2.01
C PRO A 181 20.19 19.24 2.12
N ILE A 182 19.63 20.44 2.09
CA ILE A 182 20.35 21.73 2.21
C ILE A 182 19.61 22.66 3.17
N THR A 183 20.30 23.68 3.66
CA THR A 183 19.74 24.70 4.55
C THR A 183 18.50 25.37 3.94
N ASP A 184 17.52 25.70 4.77
CA ASP A 184 16.24 26.34 4.42
C ASP A 184 15.32 25.48 3.52
N VAL A 185 15.58 24.18 3.43
CA VAL A 185 14.78 23.24 2.67
C VAL A 185 14.24 22.14 3.59
N LYS A 186 12.99 21.78 3.37
CA LYS A 186 12.33 20.68 4.11
C LYS A 186 12.30 19.43 3.27
N ARG A 187 12.67 18.31 3.89
CA ARG A 187 12.43 16.98 3.35
C ARG A 187 11.23 16.36 4.06
N VAL A 188 10.22 16.01 3.28
CA VAL A 188 9.05 15.27 3.76
C VAL A 188 9.16 13.84 3.26
N THR A 189 9.13 12.89 4.18
CA THR A 189 9.21 11.47 3.87
C THR A 189 7.96 10.77 4.40
N VAL A 190 7.26 10.03 3.55
CA VAL A 190 6.08 9.22 3.89
C VAL A 190 6.45 7.75 3.76
N LEU A 191 6.13 6.97 4.77
CA LEU A 191 6.22 5.51 4.80
C LEU A 191 4.81 4.95 4.89
N ILE A 192 4.48 4.03 4.00
CA ILE A 192 3.23 3.29 4.02
C ILE A 192 3.53 1.82 4.23
N SER A 193 2.82 1.21 5.15
CA SER A 193 2.90 -0.23 5.42
C SER A 193 1.51 -0.85 5.38
N LEU A 194 1.41 -2.01 4.74
CA LEU A 194 0.18 -2.80 4.74
C LEU A 194 0.00 -3.44 6.12
N ASN A 195 -1.10 -3.09 6.78
CA ASN A 195 -1.45 -3.66 8.09
C ASN A 195 -2.23 -4.98 7.93
N ASN A 196 -1.68 -5.90 7.13
CA ASN A 196 -2.31 -7.18 6.86
C ASN A 196 -1.30 -8.31 7.12
N GLY A 197 -1.55 -9.13 8.15
CA GLY A 197 -0.66 -10.21 8.57
C GLY A 197 -0.54 -11.40 7.61
N PHE A 198 -1.24 -11.37 6.45
CA PHE A 198 -1.27 -12.51 5.52
C PHE A 198 -0.14 -12.49 4.48
N LEU A 199 0.50 -11.34 4.25
CA LEU A 199 1.59 -11.21 3.28
C LEU A 199 2.96 -11.16 3.97
N THR A 200 3.79 -12.16 3.71
CA THR A 200 5.18 -12.18 4.14
C THR A 200 6.11 -12.18 2.91
N PRO A 201 7.06 -11.25 2.81
CA PRO A 201 7.33 -10.10 3.68
C PRO A 201 6.26 -9.01 3.57
N THR A 202 6.10 -8.23 4.66
CA THR A 202 5.16 -7.11 4.72
C THR A 202 5.37 -6.14 3.55
N VAL A 203 4.28 -5.68 2.96
CA VAL A 203 4.34 -4.65 1.91
C VAL A 203 4.58 -3.30 2.58
N SER A 204 5.69 -2.66 2.24
CA SER A 204 6.00 -1.30 2.66
C SER A 204 6.52 -0.49 1.49
N TYR A 205 6.16 0.78 1.43
CA TYR A 205 6.59 1.72 0.40
C TYR A 205 6.95 3.06 1.03
N GLN A 206 8.09 3.61 0.64
CA GLN A 206 8.56 4.90 1.14
C GLN A 206 8.78 5.86 -0.02
N MET A 207 8.32 7.09 0.15
CA MET A 207 8.50 8.16 -0.81
C MET A 207 8.89 9.45 -0.10
N SER A 208 9.74 10.26 -0.73
CA SER A 208 10.18 11.54 -0.18
C SER A 208 10.04 12.64 -1.21
N MET A 209 9.72 13.82 -0.74
CA MET A 209 9.80 15.05 -1.53
C MET A 209 10.62 16.11 -0.80
N VAL A 210 11.08 17.10 -1.56
CA VAL A 210 11.81 18.25 -1.05
C VAL A 210 11.02 19.50 -1.39
N ARG A 211 10.85 20.38 -0.42
CA ARG A 211 10.15 21.67 -0.59
C ARG A 211 10.92 22.79 0.10
N PRO A 212 10.91 24.03 -0.44
CA PRO A 212 11.49 25.20 0.22
C PRO A 212 10.70 25.66 1.42
#